data_831a4b80dcc8a8126764e2131d5ba451
#
_entry.id   831a4b80dcc8a8126764e2131d5ba451
#
_cell.length_a   1.000
_cell.length_b   1.000
_cell.length_c   1.000
_cell.angle_alpha   90.00
_cell.angle_beta   90.00
_cell.angle_gamma   90.00
#
_symmetry.space_group_name_H-M   'P 1'
#
loop_
_entity.id
_entity.type
_entity.pdbx_description
1 polymer ?
#
loop_
_entity_poly.entity_id
_entity_poly.type
_entity_poly.pdbx_seq_one_letter_code
_entity_poly.pdbx_strand_id
1 'polypeptide(L)'
;LEETNGTGQDKTGTKKVVAFKKAIIAAGSQAVRLPFMPEDPRVVDSTGALGLKEVPKRMLILGGGIIGLEMGTVYSTLGARLDVVEMMDGLMQGADRDLVKVWQKMNAHRFDNVMLKTKTVGAKATAKGIEVTFAAAEEGGTAPAPQVYDLVLQAVGRTPNGKKIGAEKAGVSVTDRGFINVDIQMRTNVPHIFAIGDIVGQPMLAHKAVHEAHVAAEVIAGELQGNKELAAAAFNARVIPSVAYTDPEVAWVGLTEDQAKAQGIKVKKGLFPWTASGRAIANGRDEGVTKLLFDDSPEAHGHGKILGGGMVGTHAGDMIGEVALAIEMGADAIDKIGRAHV
;
A
#
# COMPACT_ATOMS: atom_id res chain seq x y z
N LEU A 1 -8.39 26.95 13.25
CA LEU A 1 -9.11 25.68 13.22
C LEU A 1 -10.62 25.94 13.23
N GLU A 2 -11.37 25.13 12.51
CA GLU A 2 -12.83 25.12 12.54
C GLU A 2 -13.30 23.85 13.22
N GLU A 3 -14.19 23.96 14.19
CA GLU A 3 -14.72 22.81 14.90
C GLU A 3 -15.61 21.96 13.99
N THR A 4 -15.58 20.65 14.19
CA THR A 4 -16.42 19.70 13.46
C THR A 4 -17.18 18.81 14.43
N ASN A 5 -18.33 18.28 13.99
CA ASN A 5 -19.12 17.32 14.76
C ASN A 5 -18.73 15.87 14.43
N GLY A 6 -18.92 14.98 15.37
CA GLY A 6 -18.77 13.52 15.18
C GLY A 6 -17.40 13.13 14.66
N THR A 7 -17.36 12.46 13.52
CA THR A 7 -16.14 11.94 12.88
C THR A 7 -15.30 12.99 12.14
N GLY A 8 -15.61 14.27 12.29
CA GLY A 8 -14.77 15.36 11.77
C GLY A 8 -15.11 15.83 10.36
N GLN A 9 -16.24 15.45 9.79
CA GLN A 9 -16.66 15.86 8.45
C GLN A 9 -17.54 17.11 8.45
N ASP A 10 -18.44 17.25 9.43
CA ASP A 10 -19.41 18.33 9.47
C ASP A 10 -18.86 19.51 10.28
N LYS A 11 -18.64 20.65 9.61
CA LYS A 11 -18.17 21.88 10.22
C LYS A 11 -19.28 22.56 11.01
N THR A 12 -18.99 22.97 12.22
CA THR A 12 -19.94 23.70 13.09
C THR A 12 -20.00 25.20 12.82
N GLY A 13 -19.06 25.74 12.04
CA GLY A 13 -18.87 27.18 11.86
C GLY A 13 -18.08 27.86 12.99
N THR A 14 -17.86 27.19 14.11
CA THR A 14 -17.09 27.74 15.24
C THR A 14 -15.59 27.69 14.92
N LYS A 15 -14.93 28.83 15.03
CA LYS A 15 -13.49 28.95 14.79
C LYS A 15 -12.73 29.10 16.10
N LYS A 16 -11.67 28.31 16.28
CA LYS A 16 -10.72 28.46 17.39
C LYS A 16 -9.32 28.80 16.88
N VAL A 17 -8.66 29.71 17.58
CA VAL A 17 -7.24 30.02 17.37
C VAL A 17 -6.44 29.25 18.42
N VAL A 18 -5.47 28.45 17.95
CA VAL A 18 -4.53 27.73 18.81
C VAL A 18 -3.14 28.27 18.51
N ALA A 19 -2.50 28.89 19.49
CA ALA A 19 -1.10 29.28 19.39
C ALA A 19 -0.19 28.06 19.64
N PHE A 20 0.85 27.90 18.84
CA PHE A 20 1.79 26.80 18.95
C PHE A 20 3.23 27.26 18.73
N LYS A 21 4.19 26.57 19.33
CA LYS A 21 5.62 26.73 19.07
C LYS A 21 6.09 25.87 17.90
N LYS A 22 5.55 24.66 17.81
CA LYS A 22 5.82 23.66 16.76
C LYS A 22 4.51 23.01 16.34
N ALA A 23 4.42 22.56 15.09
CA ALA A 23 3.24 21.86 14.58
C ALA A 23 3.68 20.67 13.72
N ILE A 24 2.87 19.61 13.72
CA ILE A 24 3.03 18.45 12.84
C ILE A 24 1.78 18.34 11.96
N ILE A 25 1.95 18.37 10.65
CA ILE A 25 0.88 18.15 9.67
C ILE A 25 0.79 16.63 9.42
N ALA A 26 -0.30 16.02 9.83
CA ALA A 26 -0.59 14.58 9.66
C ALA A 26 -1.92 14.39 8.92
N ALA A 27 -2.12 15.12 7.82
CA ALA A 27 -3.42 15.23 7.15
C ALA A 27 -3.70 14.08 6.16
N GLY A 28 -2.74 13.17 5.95
CA GLY A 28 -2.93 11.93 5.20
C GLY A 28 -3.30 12.10 3.74
N SER A 29 -4.07 11.15 3.24
CA SER A 29 -4.52 11.06 1.86
C SER A 29 -6.01 10.68 1.79
N GLN A 30 -6.58 10.77 0.60
CA GLN A 30 -7.95 10.34 0.30
C GLN A 30 -7.98 9.42 -0.91
N ALA A 31 -9.00 8.58 -1.02
CA ALA A 31 -9.24 7.78 -2.21
C ALA A 31 -9.47 8.67 -3.44
N VAL A 32 -8.91 8.26 -4.56
CA VAL A 32 -9.19 8.87 -5.87
C VAL A 32 -10.59 8.48 -6.30
N ARG A 33 -11.37 9.46 -6.76
CA ARG A 33 -12.67 9.25 -7.39
C ARG A 33 -12.58 9.55 -8.88
N LEU A 34 -13.05 8.63 -9.69
CA LEU A 34 -13.11 8.80 -11.13
C LEU A 34 -14.25 9.77 -11.48
N PRO A 35 -14.00 10.82 -12.29
CA PRO A 35 -14.97 11.92 -12.49
C PRO A 35 -16.23 11.51 -13.25
N PHE A 36 -16.20 10.38 -13.97
CA PHE A 36 -17.35 9.85 -14.71
C PHE A 36 -18.21 8.87 -13.91
N MET A 37 -17.83 8.56 -12.67
CA MET A 37 -18.61 7.66 -11.83
C MET A 37 -19.85 8.40 -11.30
N PRO A 38 -21.03 7.75 -11.34
CA PRO A 38 -22.24 8.36 -10.82
C PRO A 38 -22.20 8.51 -9.29
N GLU A 39 -22.83 9.55 -8.77
CA GLU A 39 -23.12 9.67 -7.35
C GLU A 39 -24.27 8.74 -6.97
N ASP A 40 -23.92 7.54 -6.55
CA ASP A 40 -24.86 6.48 -6.19
C ASP A 40 -24.28 5.70 -5.00
N PRO A 41 -25.10 5.30 -3.99
CA PRO A 41 -24.62 4.56 -2.82
C PRO A 41 -23.99 3.19 -3.15
N ARG A 42 -24.23 2.67 -4.34
CA ARG A 42 -23.61 1.44 -4.87
C ARG A 42 -22.22 1.68 -5.50
N VAL A 43 -21.74 2.93 -5.53
CA VAL A 43 -20.37 3.30 -5.94
C VAL A 43 -19.65 3.78 -4.70
N VAL A 44 -18.71 2.97 -4.22
CA VAL A 44 -17.98 3.20 -2.97
C VAL A 44 -16.47 3.36 -3.21
N ASP A 45 -15.82 4.05 -2.31
CA ASP A 45 -14.38 3.99 -2.10
C ASP A 45 -14.02 3.00 -0.97
N SER A 46 -12.75 2.90 -0.60
CA SER A 46 -12.32 2.00 0.48
C SER A 46 -13.01 2.29 1.82
N THR A 47 -13.28 3.56 2.13
CA THR A 47 -14.00 3.95 3.36
C THR A 47 -15.44 3.46 3.34
N GLY A 48 -16.12 3.64 2.21
CA GLY A 48 -17.49 3.13 2.03
C GLY A 48 -17.56 1.60 2.05
N ALA A 49 -16.57 0.92 1.48
CA ALA A 49 -16.48 -0.54 1.49
C ALA A 49 -16.29 -1.12 2.89
N LEU A 50 -15.49 -0.48 3.73
CA LEU A 50 -15.30 -0.87 5.14
C LEU A 50 -16.58 -0.79 5.98
N GLY A 51 -17.56 -0.02 5.54
CA GLY A 51 -18.85 0.07 6.21
C GLY A 51 -19.71 -1.21 6.13
N LEU A 52 -19.41 -2.13 5.20
CA LEU A 52 -20.07 -3.45 5.02
C LEU A 52 -21.59 -3.39 5.17
N LYS A 53 -22.24 -2.41 4.53
CA LYS A 53 -23.69 -2.19 4.67
C LYS A 53 -24.52 -3.37 4.15
N GLU A 54 -24.01 -4.02 3.10
CA GLU A 54 -24.62 -5.19 2.47
C GLU A 54 -23.55 -6.02 1.75
N VAL A 55 -23.82 -7.29 1.49
CA VAL A 55 -22.99 -8.15 0.65
C VAL A 55 -23.64 -8.24 -0.74
N PRO A 56 -23.03 -7.64 -1.78
CA PRO A 56 -23.56 -7.69 -3.14
C PRO A 56 -23.43 -9.10 -3.72
N LYS A 57 -24.28 -9.47 -4.67
CA LYS A 57 -24.10 -10.73 -5.42
C LYS A 57 -22.90 -10.61 -6.38
N ARG A 58 -22.79 -9.47 -7.09
CA ARG A 58 -21.68 -9.17 -8.01
C ARG A 58 -21.06 -7.83 -7.66
N MET A 59 -19.75 -7.85 -7.43
CA MET A 59 -18.96 -6.66 -7.12
C MET A 59 -17.88 -6.45 -8.16
N LEU A 60 -17.74 -5.22 -8.63
CA LEU A 60 -16.61 -4.80 -9.46
C LEU A 60 -15.58 -4.06 -8.59
N ILE A 61 -14.32 -4.43 -8.73
CA ILE A 61 -13.18 -3.74 -8.13
C ILE A 61 -12.44 -3.00 -9.25
N LEU A 62 -12.40 -1.67 -9.16
CA LEU A 62 -11.59 -0.82 -10.03
C LEU A 62 -10.21 -0.65 -9.39
N GLY A 63 -9.19 -1.22 -10.02
CA GLY A 63 -7.81 -1.23 -9.56
C GLY A 63 -7.42 -2.54 -8.85
N GLY A 64 -6.45 -3.25 -9.44
CA GLY A 64 -5.89 -4.51 -8.95
C GLY A 64 -4.76 -4.32 -7.93
N GLY A 65 -4.72 -3.18 -7.24
CA GLY A 65 -3.79 -2.89 -6.14
C GLY A 65 -4.22 -3.53 -4.81
N ILE A 66 -3.39 -3.34 -3.78
CA ILE A 66 -3.56 -3.94 -2.44
C ILE A 66 -4.97 -3.69 -1.90
N ILE A 67 -5.41 -2.43 -1.82
CA ILE A 67 -6.70 -2.04 -1.20
C ILE A 67 -7.88 -2.75 -1.88
N GLY A 68 -7.89 -2.77 -3.22
CA GLY A 68 -8.97 -3.42 -3.98
C GLY A 68 -9.04 -4.92 -3.71
N LEU A 69 -7.88 -5.58 -3.65
CA LEU A 69 -7.80 -7.03 -3.45
C LEU A 69 -8.07 -7.44 -1.99
N GLU A 70 -7.68 -6.62 -1.02
CA GLU A 70 -8.05 -6.83 0.39
C GLU A 70 -9.56 -6.76 0.59
N MET A 71 -10.20 -5.69 0.11
CA MET A 71 -11.66 -5.57 0.17
C MET A 71 -12.35 -6.70 -0.60
N GLY A 72 -11.81 -7.05 -1.78
CA GLY A 72 -12.31 -8.19 -2.55
C GLY A 72 -12.25 -9.50 -1.77
N THR A 73 -11.17 -9.76 -1.06
CA THR A 73 -11.02 -10.94 -0.19
C THR A 73 -12.13 -10.97 0.87
N VAL A 74 -12.40 -9.86 1.55
CA VAL A 74 -13.48 -9.76 2.54
C VAL A 74 -14.83 -10.03 1.90
N TYR A 75 -15.20 -9.30 0.86
CA TYR A 75 -16.52 -9.43 0.23
C TYR A 75 -16.73 -10.81 -0.39
N SER A 76 -15.70 -11.40 -1.02
CA SER A 76 -15.78 -12.76 -1.55
C SER A 76 -15.96 -13.81 -0.46
N THR A 77 -15.27 -13.65 0.68
CA THR A 77 -15.43 -14.56 1.83
C THR A 77 -16.84 -14.48 2.41
N LEU A 78 -17.48 -13.32 2.31
CA LEU A 78 -18.89 -13.12 2.69
C LEU A 78 -19.89 -13.59 1.62
N GLY A 79 -19.44 -14.01 0.44
CA GLY A 79 -20.26 -14.62 -0.60
C GLY A 79 -20.45 -13.81 -1.88
N ALA A 80 -19.82 -12.64 -2.01
CA ALA A 80 -19.86 -11.87 -3.25
C ALA A 80 -19.02 -12.53 -4.36
N ARG A 81 -19.51 -12.49 -5.61
CA ARG A 81 -18.72 -12.81 -6.80
C ARG A 81 -18.01 -11.53 -7.28
N LEU A 82 -16.74 -11.68 -7.66
CA LEU A 82 -15.90 -10.54 -7.96
C LEU A 82 -15.49 -10.49 -9.44
N ASP A 83 -15.52 -9.28 -9.98
CA ASP A 83 -14.72 -8.91 -11.15
C ASP A 83 -13.68 -7.86 -10.72
N VAL A 84 -12.48 -7.91 -11.25
CA VAL A 84 -11.45 -6.89 -11.07
C VAL A 84 -10.98 -6.36 -12.41
N VAL A 85 -10.87 -5.04 -12.53
CA VAL A 85 -10.31 -4.38 -13.70
C VAL A 85 -9.03 -3.64 -13.34
N GLU A 86 -7.97 -3.88 -14.11
CA GLU A 86 -6.63 -3.30 -13.90
C GLU A 86 -6.06 -2.81 -15.24
N MET A 87 -5.57 -1.59 -15.25
CA MET A 87 -4.99 -0.98 -16.46
C MET A 87 -3.62 -1.58 -16.83
N MET A 88 -2.90 -2.05 -15.82
CA MET A 88 -1.59 -2.67 -15.99
C MET A 88 -1.72 -4.14 -16.41
N ASP A 89 -0.58 -4.75 -16.71
CA ASP A 89 -0.48 -6.15 -17.14
C ASP A 89 -0.51 -7.17 -15.99
N GLY A 90 -0.66 -6.71 -14.75
CA GLY A 90 -0.70 -7.59 -13.56
C GLY A 90 -1.31 -6.92 -12.34
N LEU A 91 -1.70 -7.73 -11.37
CA LEU A 91 -2.16 -7.28 -10.06
C LEU A 91 -0.96 -6.97 -9.14
N MET A 92 -1.16 -6.22 -8.05
CA MET A 92 -0.15 -5.94 -7.01
C MET A 92 1.22 -5.53 -7.61
N GLN A 93 1.26 -4.47 -8.40
CA GLN A 93 2.44 -4.04 -9.16
C GLN A 93 3.73 -3.87 -8.33
N GLY A 94 3.63 -3.60 -7.05
CA GLY A 94 4.79 -3.44 -6.16
C GLY A 94 5.46 -4.75 -5.72
N ALA A 95 4.81 -5.91 -5.90
CA ALA A 95 5.32 -7.21 -5.49
C ALA A 95 5.95 -7.98 -6.67
N ASP A 96 6.90 -8.86 -6.37
CA ASP A 96 7.51 -9.75 -7.36
C ASP A 96 6.46 -10.63 -8.06
N ARG A 97 6.59 -10.79 -9.38
CA ARG A 97 5.59 -11.46 -10.21
C ARG A 97 5.39 -12.94 -9.87
N ASP A 98 6.43 -13.63 -9.42
CA ASP A 98 6.33 -15.02 -8.98
C ASP A 98 5.48 -15.16 -7.69
N LEU A 99 5.59 -14.23 -6.75
CA LEU A 99 4.74 -14.16 -5.56
C LEU A 99 3.28 -13.91 -5.94
N VAL A 100 3.03 -12.92 -6.79
CA VAL A 100 1.67 -12.60 -7.26
C VAL A 100 1.04 -13.76 -8.00
N LYS A 101 1.81 -14.53 -8.76
CA LYS A 101 1.33 -15.73 -9.48
C LYS A 101 0.84 -16.82 -8.53
N VAL A 102 1.54 -17.04 -7.41
CA VAL A 102 1.08 -17.97 -6.37
C VAL A 102 -0.25 -17.47 -5.79
N TRP A 103 -0.31 -16.20 -5.41
CA TRP A 103 -1.53 -15.59 -4.89
C TRP A 103 -2.71 -15.70 -5.86
N GLN A 104 -2.51 -15.39 -7.15
CA GLN A 104 -3.55 -15.47 -8.18
C GLN A 104 -4.09 -16.89 -8.33
N LYS A 105 -3.22 -17.89 -8.32
CA LYS A 105 -3.62 -19.31 -8.39
C LYS A 105 -4.53 -19.68 -7.23
N MET A 106 -4.19 -19.25 -6.01
CA MET A 106 -4.97 -19.57 -4.81
C MET A 106 -6.30 -18.83 -4.78
N ASN A 107 -6.35 -17.60 -5.29
CA ASN A 107 -7.54 -16.75 -5.27
C ASN A 107 -8.40 -16.83 -6.55
N ALA A 108 -8.03 -17.66 -7.52
CA ALA A 108 -8.76 -17.77 -8.79
C ALA A 108 -10.27 -18.05 -8.60
N HIS A 109 -10.63 -18.83 -7.58
CA HIS A 109 -12.02 -19.18 -7.26
C HIS A 109 -12.88 -17.99 -6.80
N ARG A 110 -12.28 -16.86 -6.39
CA ARG A 110 -12.97 -15.66 -5.91
C ARG A 110 -13.48 -14.77 -7.06
N PHE A 111 -12.80 -14.86 -8.20
CA PHE A 111 -13.02 -13.95 -9.33
C PHE A 111 -13.73 -14.66 -10.48
N ASP A 112 -14.79 -14.04 -10.99
CA ASP A 112 -15.38 -14.43 -12.26
C ASP A 112 -14.52 -13.94 -13.41
N ASN A 113 -13.99 -12.71 -13.32
CA ASN A 113 -13.10 -12.14 -14.32
C ASN A 113 -11.95 -11.33 -13.68
N VAL A 114 -10.74 -11.48 -14.22
CA VAL A 114 -9.58 -10.62 -13.98
C VAL A 114 -9.24 -9.93 -15.29
N MET A 115 -9.66 -8.68 -15.43
CA MET A 115 -9.54 -7.89 -16.66
C MET A 115 -8.30 -7.00 -16.59
N LEU A 116 -7.14 -7.56 -16.98
CA LEU A 116 -5.88 -6.83 -17.09
C LEU A 116 -5.83 -6.01 -18.38
N LYS A 117 -4.91 -5.02 -18.46
CA LYS A 117 -4.77 -4.11 -19.60
C LYS A 117 -6.11 -3.50 -20.03
N THR A 118 -6.98 -3.28 -19.06
CA THR A 118 -8.35 -2.81 -19.28
C THR A 118 -8.61 -1.59 -18.40
N LYS A 119 -9.18 -0.55 -18.98
CA LYS A 119 -9.58 0.68 -18.29
C LYS A 119 -11.10 0.82 -18.25
N THR A 120 -11.62 1.37 -17.17
CA THR A 120 -13.01 1.82 -17.10
C THR A 120 -13.11 3.20 -17.74
N VAL A 121 -14.07 3.37 -18.66
CA VAL A 121 -14.25 4.63 -19.43
C VAL A 121 -15.61 5.28 -19.19
N GLY A 122 -16.53 4.60 -18.51
CA GLY A 122 -17.83 5.15 -18.17
C GLY A 122 -18.57 4.28 -17.18
N ALA A 123 -19.48 4.89 -16.45
CA ALA A 123 -20.41 4.18 -15.57
C ALA A 123 -21.75 4.91 -15.50
N LYS A 124 -22.83 4.15 -15.36
CA LYS A 124 -24.20 4.67 -15.30
C LYS A 124 -25.01 3.92 -14.24
N ALA A 125 -25.65 4.65 -13.34
CA ALA A 125 -26.62 4.09 -12.42
C ALA A 125 -27.92 3.68 -13.15
N THR A 126 -28.36 2.46 -12.95
CA THR A 126 -29.60 1.92 -13.50
C THR A 126 -30.46 1.28 -12.40
N ALA A 127 -31.68 0.96 -12.69
CA ALA A 127 -32.53 0.23 -11.75
C ALA A 127 -32.00 -1.17 -11.40
N LYS A 128 -31.20 -1.77 -12.29
CA LYS A 128 -30.63 -3.12 -12.12
C LYS A 128 -29.25 -3.14 -11.44
N GLY A 129 -28.59 -2.00 -11.28
CA GLY A 129 -27.24 -1.90 -10.77
C GLY A 129 -26.46 -0.77 -11.45
N ILE A 130 -25.14 -0.79 -11.28
CA ILE A 130 -24.20 0.13 -11.95
C ILE A 130 -23.70 -0.54 -13.24
N GLU A 131 -24.12 0.00 -14.39
CA GLU A 131 -23.58 -0.41 -15.69
C GLU A 131 -22.23 0.25 -15.92
N VAL A 132 -21.18 -0.56 -16.16
CA VAL A 132 -19.81 -0.09 -16.32
C VAL A 132 -19.30 -0.44 -17.72
N THR A 133 -18.68 0.54 -18.39
CA THR A 133 -18.11 0.40 -19.72
C THR A 133 -16.60 0.36 -19.66
N PHE A 134 -16.03 -0.55 -20.43
CA PHE A 134 -14.59 -0.81 -20.47
C PHE A 134 -13.99 -0.45 -21.83
N ALA A 135 -12.69 -0.17 -21.83
CA ALA A 135 -11.89 -0.05 -23.03
C ALA A 135 -10.53 -0.73 -22.80
N ALA A 136 -9.87 -1.16 -23.87
CA ALA A 136 -8.49 -1.62 -23.78
C ALA A 136 -7.58 -0.47 -23.29
N ALA A 137 -6.60 -0.78 -22.46
CA ALA A 137 -5.60 0.19 -22.04
C ALA A 137 -4.57 0.48 -23.14
N GLU A 138 -4.34 -0.48 -24.02
CA GLU A 138 -3.41 -0.40 -25.17
C GLU A 138 -4.17 -0.28 -26.48
N GLU A 139 -3.55 0.37 -27.48
CA GLU A 139 -4.10 0.48 -28.82
C GLU A 139 -4.18 -0.89 -29.50
N GLY A 140 -5.32 -1.17 -30.16
CA GLY A 140 -5.57 -2.47 -30.80
C GLY A 140 -5.95 -3.60 -29.86
N GLY A 141 -5.99 -3.35 -28.55
CA GLY A 141 -6.48 -4.33 -27.56
C GLY A 141 -8.00 -4.53 -27.60
N THR A 142 -8.46 -5.60 -26.99
CA THR A 142 -9.90 -5.91 -26.83
C THR A 142 -10.36 -5.58 -25.42
N ALA A 143 -11.56 -5.05 -25.30
CA ALA A 143 -12.20 -4.81 -24.01
C ALA A 143 -13.48 -5.65 -23.87
N PRO A 144 -13.86 -6.05 -22.65
CA PRO A 144 -15.14 -6.69 -22.40
C PRO A 144 -16.31 -5.78 -22.76
N ALA A 145 -17.45 -6.40 -23.09
CA ALA A 145 -18.71 -5.66 -23.22
C ALA A 145 -19.11 -5.03 -21.87
N PRO A 146 -19.93 -3.97 -21.87
CA PRO A 146 -20.45 -3.38 -20.65
C PRO A 146 -21.10 -4.42 -19.72
N GLN A 147 -20.89 -4.29 -18.43
CA GLN A 147 -21.38 -5.18 -17.38
C GLN A 147 -22.15 -4.41 -16.33
N VAL A 148 -23.08 -5.08 -15.65
CA VAL A 148 -23.86 -4.52 -14.55
C VAL A 148 -23.46 -5.16 -13.23
N TYR A 149 -23.22 -4.33 -12.22
CA TYR A 149 -22.77 -4.74 -10.88
C TYR A 149 -23.69 -4.19 -9.79
N ASP A 150 -23.85 -4.95 -8.71
CA ASP A 150 -24.58 -4.51 -7.53
C ASP A 150 -23.80 -3.47 -6.73
N LEU A 151 -22.46 -3.60 -6.70
CA LEU A 151 -21.54 -2.69 -6.02
C LEU A 151 -20.29 -2.47 -6.86
N VAL A 152 -19.80 -1.25 -6.91
CA VAL A 152 -18.53 -0.88 -7.57
C VAL A 152 -17.62 -0.21 -6.56
N LEU A 153 -16.45 -0.81 -6.33
CA LEU A 153 -15.39 -0.25 -5.49
C LEU A 153 -14.36 0.48 -6.32
N GLN A 154 -14.15 1.75 -6.04
CA GLN A 154 -13.06 2.54 -6.61
C GLN A 154 -11.81 2.41 -5.72
N ALA A 155 -10.81 1.66 -6.18
CA ALA A 155 -9.51 1.46 -5.52
C ALA A 155 -8.34 1.80 -6.45
N VAL A 156 -8.48 2.89 -7.22
CA VAL A 156 -7.55 3.34 -8.27
C VAL A 156 -6.44 4.26 -7.76
N GLY A 157 -6.19 4.26 -6.47
CA GLY A 157 -5.11 5.02 -5.85
C GLY A 157 -5.60 6.03 -4.81
N ARG A 158 -4.64 6.78 -4.28
CA ARG A 158 -4.85 7.80 -3.23
C ARG A 158 -4.17 9.10 -3.61
N THR A 159 -4.76 10.21 -3.18
CA THR A 159 -4.23 11.57 -3.37
C THR A 159 -3.94 12.21 -2.03
N PRO A 160 -2.72 12.77 -1.80
CA PRO A 160 -2.40 13.45 -0.56
C PRO A 160 -3.22 14.73 -0.38
N ASN A 161 -3.51 15.07 0.87
CA ASN A 161 -4.45 16.14 1.22
C ASN A 161 -3.82 17.54 1.32
N GLY A 162 -2.56 17.74 0.91
CA GLY A 162 -1.84 19.01 1.07
C GLY A 162 -2.58 20.23 0.50
N LYS A 163 -3.23 20.07 -0.65
CA LYS A 163 -4.01 21.18 -1.27
C LYS A 163 -5.34 21.51 -0.57
N LYS A 164 -5.74 20.69 0.42
CA LYS A 164 -7.06 20.85 1.09
C LYS A 164 -6.99 21.50 2.46
N ILE A 165 -5.80 21.61 3.02
CA ILE A 165 -5.61 22.05 4.41
C ILE A 165 -5.20 23.53 4.54
N GLY A 166 -4.98 24.21 3.41
CA GLY A 166 -4.56 25.62 3.41
C GLY A 166 -3.13 25.80 3.94
N ALA A 167 -2.25 24.81 3.74
CA ALA A 167 -0.86 24.83 4.22
C ALA A 167 -0.07 26.02 3.68
N GLU A 168 -0.38 26.46 2.47
CA GLU A 168 0.21 27.64 1.83
C GLU A 168 -0.01 28.94 2.61
N LYS A 169 -1.09 29.02 3.41
CA LYS A 169 -1.35 30.19 4.29
C LYS A 169 -0.36 30.30 5.44
N ALA A 170 0.29 29.20 5.78
CA ALA A 170 1.39 29.16 6.75
C ALA A 170 2.77 29.18 6.07
N GLY A 171 2.84 29.42 4.76
CA GLY A 171 4.07 29.44 3.98
C GLY A 171 4.62 28.03 3.65
N VAL A 172 3.88 26.97 3.96
CA VAL A 172 4.29 25.60 3.65
C VAL A 172 4.08 25.31 2.17
N SER A 173 5.14 24.88 1.51
CA SER A 173 5.12 24.52 0.08
C SER A 173 4.39 23.20 -0.14
N VAL A 174 3.45 23.19 -1.08
CA VAL A 174 2.69 22.01 -1.50
C VAL A 174 2.94 21.78 -2.99
N THR A 175 3.30 20.56 -3.35
CA THR A 175 3.56 20.18 -4.75
C THR A 175 2.26 20.17 -5.57
N ASP A 176 2.38 20.13 -6.90
CA ASP A 176 1.21 20.01 -7.80
C ASP A 176 0.40 18.73 -7.55
N ARG A 177 1.04 17.68 -7.06
CA ARG A 177 0.40 16.41 -6.68
C ARG A 177 -0.21 16.43 -5.27
N GLY A 178 -0.03 17.51 -4.49
CA GLY A 178 -0.58 17.64 -3.14
C GLY A 178 0.33 17.14 -2.02
N PHE A 179 1.58 16.77 -2.30
CA PHE A 179 2.55 16.39 -1.28
C PHE A 179 3.19 17.62 -0.63
N ILE A 180 3.63 17.46 0.61
CA ILE A 180 4.48 18.41 1.34
C ILE A 180 5.88 17.77 1.44
N ASN A 181 6.88 18.42 0.83
CA ASN A 181 8.26 17.95 0.93
C ASN A 181 8.81 18.21 2.33
N VAL A 182 9.55 17.22 2.85
CA VAL A 182 10.24 17.28 4.15
C VAL A 182 11.68 16.81 4.02
N ASP A 183 12.51 17.22 4.98
CA ASP A 183 13.85 16.66 5.14
C ASP A 183 13.81 15.33 5.92
N ILE A 184 14.98 14.72 6.18
CA ILE A 184 15.08 13.47 6.94
C ILE A 184 14.65 13.60 8.42
N GLN A 185 14.44 14.81 8.91
CA GLN A 185 13.94 15.12 10.24
C GLN A 185 12.45 15.51 10.23
N MET A 186 11.79 15.29 9.10
CA MET A 186 10.37 15.60 8.86
C MET A 186 10.04 17.10 8.89
N ARG A 187 11.04 18.01 8.77
CA ARG A 187 10.79 19.45 8.66
C ARG A 187 10.32 19.82 7.26
N THR A 188 9.33 20.66 7.18
CA THR A 188 8.94 21.33 5.94
C THR A 188 9.90 22.50 5.62
N ASN A 189 9.63 23.23 4.54
CA ASN A 189 10.32 24.50 4.27
C ASN A 189 10.09 25.59 5.33
N VAL A 190 9.15 25.38 6.26
CA VAL A 190 8.90 26.26 7.42
C VAL A 190 9.46 25.58 8.67
N PRO A 191 10.57 26.06 9.29
CA PRO A 191 11.36 25.31 10.26
C PRO A 191 10.65 24.84 11.53
N HIS A 192 9.53 25.46 11.88
CA HIS A 192 8.72 25.07 13.05
C HIS A 192 7.48 24.24 12.69
N ILE A 193 7.30 23.91 11.39
CA ILE A 193 6.22 23.07 10.89
C ILE A 193 6.80 21.79 10.26
N PHE A 194 6.35 20.67 10.74
CA PHE A 194 6.72 19.32 10.32
C PHE A 194 5.56 18.69 9.54
N ALA A 195 5.83 17.67 8.74
CA ALA A 195 4.79 16.86 8.11
C ALA A 195 5.17 15.39 8.09
N ILE A 196 4.17 14.49 8.20
CA ILE A 196 4.36 13.04 8.29
C ILE A 196 3.24 12.28 7.57
N GLY A 197 3.52 11.02 7.25
CA GLY A 197 2.55 10.07 6.69
C GLY A 197 2.33 10.24 5.20
N ASP A 198 1.13 9.88 4.74
CA ASP A 198 0.80 9.85 3.31
C ASP A 198 1.00 11.20 2.59
N ILE A 199 0.93 12.30 3.34
CA ILE A 199 1.06 13.65 2.79
C ILE A 199 2.49 14.00 2.38
N VAL A 200 3.50 13.27 2.88
CA VAL A 200 4.92 13.58 2.59
C VAL A 200 5.49 12.74 1.45
N GLY A 201 4.91 11.58 1.14
CA GLY A 201 5.40 10.75 0.02
C GLY A 201 4.99 9.29 0.08
N GLN A 202 5.44 8.58 -0.96
CA GLN A 202 5.30 7.13 -1.05
C GLN A 202 6.39 6.41 -0.23
N PRO A 203 6.12 5.17 0.24
CA PRO A 203 4.84 4.48 0.21
C PRO A 203 3.85 5.08 1.24
N MET A 204 2.56 5.07 0.92
CA MET A 204 1.50 5.54 1.81
C MET A 204 1.11 4.41 2.78
N LEU A 205 1.90 4.24 3.85
CA LEU A 205 1.78 3.13 4.79
C LEU A 205 1.76 3.64 6.25
N ALA A 206 0.88 3.08 7.06
CA ALA A 206 0.67 3.52 8.43
C ALA A 206 1.92 3.36 9.31
N HIS A 207 2.65 2.23 9.19
CA HIS A 207 3.87 2.01 9.96
C HIS A 207 5.00 2.97 9.58
N LYS A 208 5.13 3.38 8.31
CA LYS A 208 6.03 4.47 7.90
C LYS A 208 5.66 5.75 8.63
N ALA A 209 4.38 6.14 8.63
CA ALA A 209 3.91 7.35 9.29
C ALA A 209 4.19 7.35 10.80
N VAL A 210 4.11 6.19 11.47
CA VAL A 210 4.45 6.05 12.90
C VAL A 210 5.92 6.34 13.15
N HIS A 211 6.84 5.78 12.35
CA HIS A 211 8.28 6.07 12.46
C HIS A 211 8.60 7.54 12.16
N GLU A 212 8.00 8.13 11.15
CA GLU A 212 8.13 9.56 10.84
C GLU A 212 7.62 10.42 12.01
N ALA A 213 6.53 10.01 12.68
CA ALA A 213 5.99 10.71 13.84
C ALA A 213 6.94 10.67 15.04
N HIS A 214 7.60 9.53 15.30
CA HIS A 214 8.63 9.42 16.34
C HIS A 214 9.78 10.37 16.05
N VAL A 215 10.33 10.36 14.83
CA VAL A 215 11.40 11.29 14.44
C VAL A 215 10.99 12.75 14.62
N ALA A 216 9.81 13.14 14.13
CA ALA A 216 9.33 14.51 14.28
C ALA A 216 9.16 14.91 15.75
N ALA A 217 8.62 14.01 16.59
CA ALA A 217 8.41 14.26 18.01
C ALA A 217 9.74 14.37 18.77
N GLU A 218 10.70 13.50 18.52
CA GLU A 218 12.04 13.51 19.12
C GLU A 218 12.81 14.79 18.77
N VAL A 219 12.80 15.16 17.48
CA VAL A 219 13.44 16.40 17.01
C VAL A 219 12.81 17.62 17.68
N ILE A 220 11.48 17.70 17.74
CA ILE A 220 10.76 18.80 18.39
C ILE A 220 11.09 18.86 19.89
N ALA A 221 11.05 17.73 20.58
CA ALA A 221 11.37 17.66 22.01
C ALA A 221 12.83 18.08 22.26
N GLY A 222 13.76 17.57 21.45
CA GLY A 222 15.17 17.93 21.54
C GLY A 222 15.44 19.42 21.38
N GLU A 223 14.82 20.05 20.39
CA GLU A 223 14.93 21.51 20.17
C GLU A 223 14.33 22.33 21.32
N LEU A 224 13.18 21.93 21.83
CA LEU A 224 12.49 22.67 22.91
C LEU A 224 13.21 22.51 24.26
N GLN A 225 13.88 21.40 24.51
CA GLN A 225 14.58 21.05 25.75
C GLN A 225 16.09 21.30 25.71
N GLY A 226 16.64 21.62 24.54
CA GLY A 226 18.10 21.74 24.34
C GLY A 226 18.83 20.39 24.36
N ASN A 227 18.10 19.27 24.16
CA ASN A 227 18.68 17.93 24.09
C ASN A 227 19.18 17.63 22.68
N LYS A 228 20.50 17.62 22.51
CA LYS A 228 21.17 17.44 21.20
C LYS A 228 20.97 16.03 20.62
N GLU A 229 20.86 15.01 21.45
CA GLU A 229 20.66 13.62 21.03
C GLU A 229 19.30 13.46 20.37
N LEU A 230 18.22 13.87 21.05
CA LEU A 230 16.88 13.87 20.48
C LEU A 230 16.77 14.76 19.24
N ALA A 231 17.40 15.94 19.24
CA ALA A 231 17.38 16.85 18.11
C ALA A 231 18.12 16.30 16.87
N ALA A 232 18.93 15.25 17.02
CA ALA A 232 19.64 14.57 15.93
C ALA A 232 18.86 13.39 15.32
N ALA A 233 17.68 13.05 15.83
CA ALA A 233 16.85 11.99 15.29
C ALA A 233 16.56 12.21 13.78
N ALA A 234 16.56 11.12 13.00
CA ALA A 234 16.37 11.18 11.56
C ALA A 234 15.69 9.91 11.03
N PHE A 235 14.85 10.06 10.02
CA PHE A 235 14.24 8.95 9.29
C PHE A 235 15.23 8.47 8.21
N ASN A 236 15.90 7.37 8.48
CA ASN A 236 16.95 6.79 7.64
C ASN A 236 16.74 5.31 7.34
N ALA A 237 15.49 4.85 7.35
CA ALA A 237 15.15 3.47 7.04
C ALA A 237 15.69 3.06 5.66
N ARG A 238 16.39 1.93 5.59
CA ARG A 238 16.85 1.34 4.32
C ARG A 238 15.72 0.72 3.55
N VAL A 239 14.77 0.13 4.27
CA VAL A 239 13.63 -0.57 3.69
C VAL A 239 12.35 -0.30 4.49
N ILE A 240 11.24 -0.37 3.79
CA ILE A 240 9.89 -0.25 4.37
C ILE A 240 9.09 -1.45 3.85
N PRO A 241 8.67 -2.38 4.71
CA PRO A 241 7.91 -3.55 4.30
C PRO A 241 6.51 -3.17 3.82
N SER A 242 5.98 -3.93 2.89
CA SER A 242 4.60 -3.83 2.39
C SER A 242 3.89 -5.16 2.58
N VAL A 243 2.60 -5.10 2.91
CA VAL A 243 1.75 -6.27 3.10
C VAL A 243 0.41 -6.04 2.42
N ALA A 244 -0.03 -7.02 1.65
CA ALA A 244 -1.42 -7.16 1.23
C ALA A 244 -2.09 -8.18 2.14
N TYR A 245 -3.01 -7.72 2.98
CA TYR A 245 -3.75 -8.54 3.95
C TYR A 245 -4.90 -9.29 3.30
N THR A 246 -4.57 -10.00 2.24
CA THR A 246 -5.45 -10.94 1.55
C THR A 246 -5.39 -12.32 2.21
N ASP A 247 -6.03 -13.35 1.65
CA ASP A 247 -5.90 -14.73 2.08
C ASP A 247 -5.58 -15.63 0.87
N PRO A 248 -4.33 -16.17 0.77
CA PRO A 248 -3.17 -15.92 1.64
C PRO A 248 -2.67 -14.47 1.56
N GLU A 249 -1.92 -14.02 2.58
CA GLU A 249 -1.25 -12.72 2.58
C GLU A 249 -0.09 -12.70 1.59
N VAL A 250 0.23 -11.50 1.08
CA VAL A 250 1.44 -11.25 0.29
C VAL A 250 2.24 -10.16 0.97
N ALA A 251 3.46 -10.47 1.41
CA ALA A 251 4.33 -9.50 2.05
C ALA A 251 5.67 -9.42 1.31
N TRP A 252 6.23 -8.21 1.21
CA TRP A 252 7.53 -8.00 0.56
C TRP A 252 8.25 -6.80 1.15
N VAL A 253 9.59 -6.80 0.99
CA VAL A 253 10.45 -5.74 1.47
C VAL A 253 11.75 -5.67 0.66
N GLY A 254 12.29 -4.47 0.53
CA GLY A 254 13.53 -4.22 -0.19
C GLY A 254 13.39 -4.35 -1.71
N LEU A 255 14.43 -4.81 -2.37
CA LEU A 255 14.55 -4.87 -3.81
C LEU A 255 13.71 -6.01 -4.40
N THR A 256 12.98 -5.74 -5.48
CA THR A 256 12.32 -6.79 -6.29
C THR A 256 13.22 -7.23 -7.45
N GLU A 257 12.92 -8.37 -8.08
CA GLU A 257 13.66 -8.84 -9.27
C GLU A 257 13.61 -7.82 -10.41
N ASP A 258 12.43 -7.21 -10.65
CA ASP A 258 12.27 -6.22 -11.72
C ASP A 258 13.06 -4.94 -11.43
N GLN A 259 13.09 -4.49 -10.18
CA GLN A 259 13.91 -3.36 -9.76
C GLN A 259 15.40 -3.66 -9.87
N ALA A 260 15.84 -4.86 -9.44
CA ALA A 260 17.23 -5.31 -9.59
C ALA A 260 17.65 -5.29 -11.06
N LYS A 261 16.83 -5.85 -11.93
CA LYS A 261 17.06 -5.86 -13.38
C LYS A 261 17.14 -4.45 -13.96
N ALA A 262 16.20 -3.57 -13.60
CA ALA A 262 16.17 -2.19 -14.08
C ALA A 262 17.39 -1.38 -13.64
N GLN A 263 17.93 -1.67 -12.46
CA GLN A 263 19.11 -1.00 -11.89
C GLN A 263 20.44 -1.68 -12.26
N GLY A 264 20.42 -2.81 -12.99
CA GLY A 264 21.60 -3.57 -13.34
C GLY A 264 22.27 -4.27 -12.13
N ILE A 265 21.55 -4.45 -11.04
CA ILE A 265 22.02 -5.13 -9.84
C ILE A 265 21.93 -6.64 -10.05
N LYS A 266 23.05 -7.34 -9.90
CA LYS A 266 23.09 -8.80 -9.96
C LYS A 266 22.57 -9.38 -8.65
N VAL A 267 21.58 -10.25 -8.75
CA VAL A 267 20.98 -10.90 -7.58
C VAL A 267 20.91 -12.40 -7.77
N LYS A 268 21.14 -13.13 -6.70
CA LYS A 268 20.87 -14.55 -6.57
C LYS A 268 19.58 -14.75 -5.81
N LYS A 269 18.68 -15.57 -6.34
CA LYS A 269 17.39 -15.88 -5.74
C LYS A 269 17.43 -17.18 -4.94
N GLY A 270 16.99 -17.11 -3.67
CA GLY A 270 16.59 -18.25 -2.87
C GLY A 270 15.07 -18.36 -2.82
N LEU A 271 14.52 -19.54 -3.06
CA LEU A 271 13.09 -19.78 -3.02
C LEU A 271 12.80 -21.03 -2.20
N PHE A 272 11.90 -20.94 -1.22
CA PHE A 272 11.47 -22.06 -0.39
C PHE A 272 9.96 -22.24 -0.50
N PRO A 273 9.47 -23.31 -1.12
CA PRO A 273 8.06 -23.64 -1.17
C PRO A 273 7.58 -24.18 0.18
N TRP A 274 6.45 -23.71 0.67
CA TRP A 274 5.93 -24.12 1.98
C TRP A 274 5.42 -25.56 2.02
N THR A 275 5.19 -26.18 0.86
CA THR A 275 4.95 -27.63 0.74
C THR A 275 6.10 -28.48 1.29
N ALA A 276 7.29 -27.90 1.47
CA ALA A 276 8.44 -28.53 2.12
C ALA A 276 8.53 -28.20 3.62
N SER A 277 7.63 -27.40 4.18
CA SER A 277 7.57 -27.05 5.60
C SER A 277 6.63 -27.98 6.35
N GLY A 278 7.17 -28.78 7.27
CA GLY A 278 6.35 -29.65 8.14
C GLY A 278 5.31 -28.87 8.95
N ARG A 279 5.63 -27.65 9.39
CA ARG A 279 4.69 -26.79 10.10
C ARG A 279 3.56 -26.31 9.20
N ALA A 280 3.85 -25.87 7.99
CA ALA A 280 2.84 -25.42 7.04
C ALA A 280 1.88 -26.56 6.67
N ILE A 281 2.43 -27.77 6.42
CA ILE A 281 1.64 -28.98 6.18
C ILE A 281 0.75 -29.32 7.36
N ALA A 282 1.30 -29.31 8.59
CA ALA A 282 0.53 -29.60 9.80
C ALA A 282 -0.60 -28.60 10.05
N ASN A 283 -0.43 -27.37 9.65
CA ASN A 283 -1.46 -26.32 9.72
C ASN A 283 -2.47 -26.38 8.57
N GLY A 284 -2.26 -27.23 7.55
CA GLY A 284 -3.09 -27.27 6.35
C GLY A 284 -3.01 -26.00 5.48
N ARG A 285 -1.89 -25.26 5.56
CA ARG A 285 -1.66 -23.99 4.86
C ARG A 285 -0.26 -23.98 4.22
N ASP A 286 -0.03 -24.96 3.34
CA ASP A 286 1.26 -25.21 2.67
C ASP A 286 1.32 -24.62 1.24
N GLU A 287 0.34 -23.81 0.87
CA GLU A 287 0.23 -23.18 -0.44
C GLU A 287 1.25 -22.05 -0.68
N GLY A 288 2.03 -21.70 0.32
CA GLY A 288 2.87 -20.52 0.33
C GLY A 288 4.25 -20.71 -0.28
N VAL A 289 4.98 -19.59 -0.33
CA VAL A 289 6.38 -19.53 -0.75
C VAL A 289 7.10 -18.41 -0.02
N THR A 290 8.35 -18.64 0.37
CA THR A 290 9.29 -17.61 0.85
C THR A 290 10.38 -17.41 -0.18
N LYS A 291 10.73 -16.15 -0.46
CA LYS A 291 11.73 -15.72 -1.43
C LYS A 291 12.69 -14.73 -0.80
N LEU A 292 13.97 -14.89 -1.06
CA LEU A 292 15.01 -13.91 -0.71
C LEU A 292 15.85 -13.59 -1.94
N LEU A 293 16.29 -12.35 -2.06
CA LEU A 293 17.23 -11.88 -3.06
C LEU A 293 18.53 -11.48 -2.37
N PHE A 294 19.61 -12.09 -2.80
CA PHE A 294 20.95 -11.83 -2.28
C PHE A 294 21.78 -11.08 -3.31
N ASP A 295 22.71 -10.25 -2.85
CA ASP A 295 23.72 -9.64 -3.69
C ASP A 295 24.59 -10.75 -4.33
N ASP A 296 24.64 -10.77 -5.65
CA ASP A 296 25.48 -11.71 -6.44
C ASP A 296 26.54 -10.96 -7.26
N SER A 297 26.93 -9.80 -6.77
CA SER A 297 28.03 -9.05 -7.35
C SER A 297 29.38 -9.74 -7.11
N PRO A 298 30.40 -9.52 -7.94
CA PRO A 298 31.74 -10.08 -7.71
C PRO A 298 32.34 -9.66 -6.36
N GLU A 299 31.97 -8.47 -5.88
CA GLU A 299 32.42 -7.89 -4.62
C GLU A 299 31.84 -8.60 -3.39
N ALA A 300 30.73 -9.29 -3.57
CA ALA A 300 30.08 -10.07 -2.49
C ALA A 300 30.86 -11.35 -2.14
N HIS A 301 31.79 -11.81 -2.99
CA HIS A 301 32.61 -13.00 -2.77
C HIS A 301 31.82 -14.26 -2.33
N GLY A 302 30.59 -14.41 -2.80
CA GLY A 302 29.70 -15.52 -2.43
C GLY A 302 28.97 -15.37 -1.08
N HIS A 303 29.21 -14.27 -0.34
CA HIS A 303 28.57 -13.92 0.92
C HIS A 303 27.64 -12.71 0.73
N GLY A 304 26.77 -12.76 -0.28
CA GLY A 304 25.91 -11.66 -0.64
C GLY A 304 24.90 -11.32 0.44
N LYS A 305 24.80 -10.03 0.76
CA LYS A 305 23.80 -9.49 1.69
C LYS A 305 22.39 -9.67 1.13
N ILE A 306 21.42 -9.78 2.02
CA ILE A 306 20.01 -9.78 1.64
C ILE A 306 19.65 -8.38 1.17
N LEU A 307 19.17 -8.27 -0.08
CA LEU A 307 18.75 -7.02 -0.71
C LEU A 307 17.23 -6.84 -0.76
N GLY A 308 16.50 -7.95 -0.73
CA GLY A 308 15.06 -7.96 -0.78
C GLY A 308 14.48 -9.34 -0.52
N GLY A 309 13.19 -9.39 -0.38
CA GLY A 309 12.49 -10.66 -0.22
C GLY A 309 10.99 -10.48 -0.11
N GLY A 310 10.28 -11.59 -0.14
CA GLY A 310 8.84 -11.61 -0.01
C GLY A 310 8.30 -12.99 0.30
N MET A 311 7.05 -13.02 0.69
CA MET A 311 6.34 -14.23 1.08
C MET A 311 4.90 -14.17 0.61
N VAL A 312 4.38 -15.32 0.24
CA VAL A 312 2.94 -15.54 0.08
C VAL A 312 2.55 -16.66 1.02
N GLY A 313 1.57 -16.43 1.87
CA GLY A 313 1.11 -17.45 2.78
C GLY A 313 0.43 -16.87 4.01
N THR A 314 -0.10 -17.74 4.85
CA THR A 314 -0.69 -17.36 6.13
C THR A 314 0.35 -16.69 7.02
N HIS A 315 0.01 -15.52 7.59
CA HIS A 315 0.91 -14.73 8.45
C HIS A 315 2.20 -14.23 7.77
N ALA A 316 2.21 -14.06 6.45
CA ALA A 316 3.35 -13.48 5.75
C ALA A 316 3.67 -12.06 6.25
N GLY A 317 2.63 -11.29 6.63
CA GLY A 317 2.76 -9.96 7.20
C GLY A 317 3.49 -9.95 8.56
N ASP A 318 3.27 -10.97 9.40
CA ASP A 318 3.97 -11.10 10.67
C ASP A 318 5.44 -11.49 10.49
N MET A 319 5.75 -12.30 9.46
CA MET A 319 7.09 -12.82 9.22
C MET A 319 8.00 -11.88 8.44
N ILE A 320 7.44 -10.96 7.62
CA ILE A 320 8.26 -10.09 6.76
C ILE A 320 9.16 -9.15 7.57
N GLY A 321 8.80 -8.86 8.80
CA GLY A 321 9.59 -8.04 9.72
C GLY A 321 10.99 -8.61 9.96
N GLU A 322 11.16 -9.95 9.98
CA GLU A 322 12.47 -10.58 10.11
C GLU A 322 13.35 -10.32 8.88
N VAL A 323 12.77 -10.33 7.67
CA VAL A 323 13.52 -10.02 6.44
C VAL A 323 13.90 -8.54 6.43
N ALA A 324 12.99 -7.66 6.84
CA ALA A 324 13.28 -6.22 6.96
C ALA A 324 14.45 -5.97 7.93
N LEU A 325 14.43 -6.59 9.11
CA LEU A 325 15.51 -6.49 10.09
C LEU A 325 16.82 -7.03 9.54
N ALA A 326 16.81 -8.16 8.83
CA ALA A 326 18.00 -8.73 8.22
C ALA A 326 18.64 -7.78 7.20
N ILE A 327 17.84 -7.09 6.39
CA ILE A 327 18.32 -6.07 5.44
C ILE A 327 18.91 -4.87 6.19
N GLU A 328 18.21 -4.35 7.21
CA GLU A 328 18.69 -3.21 8.02
C GLU A 328 20.03 -3.53 8.69
N MET A 329 20.19 -4.73 9.22
CA MET A 329 21.42 -5.20 9.88
C MET A 329 22.52 -5.60 8.88
N GLY A 330 22.24 -5.63 7.58
CA GLY A 330 23.18 -6.03 6.54
C GLY A 330 23.55 -7.51 6.59
N ALA A 331 22.62 -8.36 7.02
CA ALA A 331 22.79 -9.80 7.12
C ALA A 331 22.95 -10.46 5.74
N ASP A 332 23.63 -11.59 5.71
CA ASP A 332 23.80 -12.45 4.55
C ASP A 332 23.11 -13.81 4.72
N ALA A 333 23.33 -14.72 3.75
CA ALA A 333 22.73 -16.05 3.79
C ALA A 333 23.21 -16.89 4.98
N ILE A 334 24.44 -16.67 5.45
CA ILE A 334 25.04 -17.46 6.55
C ILE A 334 24.38 -17.05 7.88
N ASP A 335 24.08 -15.77 8.05
CA ASP A 335 23.41 -15.25 9.25
C ASP A 335 21.99 -15.84 9.41
N LYS A 336 21.36 -16.26 8.31
CA LYS A 336 20.02 -16.89 8.30
C LYS A 336 20.05 -18.40 8.45
N ILE A 337 21.19 -19.06 8.32
CA ILE A 337 21.34 -20.51 8.53
C ILE A 337 21.05 -20.87 9.99
N GLY A 338 20.19 -21.86 10.20
CA GLY A 338 19.75 -22.29 11.52
C GLY A 338 18.44 -21.64 11.99
N ARG A 339 17.93 -20.62 11.29
CA ARG A 339 16.60 -20.06 11.51
C ARG A 339 15.56 -20.50 10.48
N ALA A 340 15.97 -21.34 9.53
CA ALA A 340 15.11 -21.87 8.47
C ALA A 340 14.10 -22.94 8.94
N HIS A 341 14.05 -23.21 10.24
CA HIS A 341 13.10 -24.17 10.83
C HIS A 341 11.87 -23.51 11.46
N VAL A 342 11.71 -22.20 11.26
CA VAL A 342 10.57 -21.46 11.81
C VAL A 342 9.55 -21.20 10.72
#